data_db40ee0605bdc799b4b18ca051317b09
#
_entry.id   db40ee0605bdc799b4b18ca051317b09
#
_cell.length_a   1.000
_cell.length_b   1.000
_cell.length_c   1.000
_cell.angle_alpha   90.00
_cell.angle_beta   90.00
_cell.angle_gamma   90.00
#
_symmetry.space_group_name_H-M   'P 1'
#
loop_
_entity.id
_entity.type
_entity.pdbx_description
1 polymer ?
#
loop_
_entity_poly.entity_id
_entity_poly.type
_entity_poly.pdbx_seq_one_letter_code
_entity_poly.pdbx_strand_id
1 'polypeptide(L)'
;MKKKLVSVLLAGVMTVGMLAGCGSSKGESTAKSKDYDLTLYSVMTTDPDFDEWLKNVEDATGLNINVIAAPTDSDTRQQKVTTVLSTGDASIDIIEINDEMSASFKNSGWLEGLNDTVMTEDVRSQFAQGYLKNMITDKDGNIVGVPGYTGYLAFWVNQKIMDEVGITEINTKEDFMKYMEAASGDGRYGYGGSWEKTYAYNEIAQFVNMFGGDYFDWTKAENKEAIQFMKDMVDNNQTP
;
A
#
# COMPACT_ATOMS: atom_id res chain seq x y z
N MET A 1 53.43 -5.12 -32.10
CA MET A 1 53.28 -6.50 -31.53
C MET A 1 53.00 -6.48 -30.05
N LYS A 2 53.57 -5.59 -29.20
CA LYS A 2 53.35 -5.55 -27.74
C LYS A 2 51.92 -5.16 -27.31
N LYS A 3 51.20 -4.34 -28.08
CA LYS A 3 49.80 -3.96 -27.75
C LYS A 3 48.75 -5.05 -27.97
N LYS A 4 48.99 -5.98 -28.89
CA LYS A 4 48.09 -7.11 -29.14
C LYS A 4 48.22 -8.24 -28.09
N LEU A 5 49.41 -8.39 -27.51
CA LEU A 5 49.64 -9.36 -26.42
C LEU A 5 48.98 -8.95 -25.10
N VAL A 6 48.92 -7.65 -24.82
CA VAL A 6 48.25 -7.13 -23.61
C VAL A 6 46.75 -7.30 -23.72
N SER A 7 46.16 -7.12 -24.91
CA SER A 7 44.71 -7.28 -25.11
C SER A 7 44.27 -8.76 -24.99
N VAL A 8 45.10 -9.71 -25.39
CA VAL A 8 44.81 -11.16 -25.25
C VAL A 8 44.92 -11.59 -23.77
N LEU A 9 45.86 -11.03 -23.03
CA LEU A 9 46.00 -11.30 -21.59
C LEU A 9 44.84 -10.74 -20.76
N LEU A 10 44.32 -9.56 -21.10
CA LEU A 10 43.14 -9.01 -20.42
C LEU A 10 41.85 -9.80 -20.75
N ALA A 11 41.69 -10.28 -22.00
CA ALA A 11 40.57 -11.12 -22.38
C ALA A 11 40.60 -12.50 -21.69
N GLY A 12 41.79 -13.06 -21.50
CA GLY A 12 41.98 -14.33 -20.80
C GLY A 12 41.66 -14.28 -19.31
N VAL A 13 41.93 -13.16 -18.64
CA VAL A 13 41.62 -12.97 -17.21
C VAL A 13 40.11 -12.77 -16.99
N MET A 14 39.40 -12.12 -17.92
CA MET A 14 37.93 -11.98 -17.79
C MET A 14 37.19 -13.32 -18.06
N THR A 15 37.71 -14.19 -18.93
CA THR A 15 37.08 -15.50 -19.20
C THR A 15 37.29 -16.51 -18.06
N VAL A 16 38.40 -16.43 -17.33
CA VAL A 16 38.62 -17.29 -16.15
C VAL A 16 37.78 -16.82 -14.98
N GLY A 17 37.52 -15.51 -14.83
CA GLY A 17 36.61 -14.97 -13.80
C GLY A 17 35.15 -15.39 -13.99
N MET A 18 34.68 -15.58 -15.25
CA MET A 18 33.30 -15.99 -15.52
C MET A 18 33.09 -17.52 -15.38
N LEU A 19 34.13 -18.33 -15.46
CA LEU A 19 34.03 -19.78 -15.25
C LEU A 19 34.15 -20.19 -13.78
N ALA A 20 34.66 -19.32 -12.92
CA ALA A 20 34.67 -19.56 -11.48
C ALA A 20 33.36 -19.11 -10.78
N GLY A 21 32.46 -18.42 -11.50
CA GLY A 21 31.14 -18.00 -11.01
C GLY A 21 30.00 -18.99 -11.26
N CYS A 22 30.23 -20.07 -12.01
CA CYS A 22 29.27 -21.17 -12.23
C CYS A 22 29.62 -22.41 -11.36
N GLY A 23 30.05 -22.20 -10.16
CA GLY A 23 29.97 -23.18 -9.09
C GLY A 23 28.55 -23.18 -8.59
N SER A 24 27.86 -24.31 -8.73
CA SER A 24 26.54 -24.62 -8.19
C SER A 24 26.34 -23.98 -6.80
N SER A 25 25.85 -22.76 -6.74
CA SER A 25 24.97 -22.40 -5.66
C SER A 25 23.68 -23.17 -5.97
N LYS A 26 23.53 -24.40 -5.47
CA LYS A 26 22.26 -24.81 -4.93
C LYS A 26 21.78 -23.59 -4.17
N GLY A 27 20.66 -22.98 -4.62
CA GLY A 27 19.98 -22.00 -3.82
C GLY A 27 19.89 -22.62 -2.45
N GLU A 28 20.62 -22.09 -1.51
CA GLU A 28 20.22 -22.19 -0.13
C GLU A 28 18.86 -21.49 -0.12
N SER A 29 17.81 -22.29 -0.28
CA SER A 29 16.57 -21.95 0.36
C SER A 29 17.02 -21.63 1.77
N THR A 30 16.89 -20.38 2.19
CA THR A 30 17.06 -20.01 3.58
C THR A 30 16.11 -20.93 4.33
N ALA A 31 16.65 -22.03 4.87
CA ALA A 31 15.87 -22.97 5.63
C ALA A 31 15.23 -22.13 6.71
N LYS A 32 13.88 -22.20 6.80
CA LYS A 32 13.14 -21.63 7.93
C LYS A 32 13.96 -21.93 9.18
N SER A 33 14.23 -20.91 9.98
CA SER A 33 14.80 -21.14 11.30
C SER A 33 13.93 -22.21 11.95
N LYS A 34 14.55 -23.26 12.49
CA LYS A 34 13.80 -24.38 13.10
C LYS A 34 12.97 -23.98 14.33
N ASP A 35 13.05 -22.71 14.69
CA ASP A 35 12.46 -22.13 15.89
C ASP A 35 11.08 -21.50 15.64
N TYR A 36 10.63 -21.37 14.36
CA TYR A 36 9.36 -20.74 14.01
C TYR A 36 8.56 -21.60 13.02
N ASP A 37 7.23 -21.62 13.21
CA ASP A 37 6.30 -22.34 12.33
C ASP A 37 5.96 -21.53 11.09
N LEU A 38 5.79 -20.20 11.25
CA LEU A 38 5.46 -19.24 10.21
C LEU A 38 6.31 -17.99 10.31
N THR A 39 6.49 -17.32 9.18
CA THR A 39 7.09 -15.98 9.10
C THR A 39 6.08 -15.01 8.52
N LEU A 40 5.72 -13.97 9.29
CA LEU A 40 4.83 -12.87 8.92
C LEU A 40 5.66 -11.62 8.60
N TYR A 41 5.43 -11.02 7.44
CA TYR A 41 5.97 -9.72 7.08
C TYR A 41 4.86 -8.67 7.17
N SER A 42 4.95 -7.74 8.14
CA SER A 42 3.87 -6.82 8.47
C SER A 42 4.36 -5.42 8.81
N VAL A 43 3.60 -4.41 8.37
CA VAL A 43 3.78 -3.00 8.78
C VAL A 43 3.10 -2.71 10.12
N MET A 44 2.16 -3.55 10.54
CA MET A 44 1.39 -3.36 11.78
C MET A 44 2.23 -3.49 13.06
N THR A 45 3.48 -3.90 12.95
CA THR A 45 4.45 -3.90 14.06
C THR A 45 4.65 -2.52 14.72
N THR A 46 4.19 -1.46 14.08
CA THR A 46 4.20 -0.10 14.65
C THR A 46 2.92 0.24 15.43
N ASP A 47 1.90 -0.63 15.36
CA ASP A 47 0.66 -0.47 16.12
C ASP A 47 0.91 -0.83 17.59
N PRO A 48 0.46 -0.01 18.55
CA PRO A 48 0.62 -0.28 19.98
C PRO A 48 0.04 -1.62 20.46
N ASP A 49 -1.02 -2.11 19.79
CA ASP A 49 -1.72 -3.33 20.18
C ASP A 49 -1.20 -4.57 19.43
N PHE A 50 -0.18 -4.43 18.57
CA PHE A 50 0.33 -5.52 17.74
C PHE A 50 0.85 -6.71 18.54
N ASP A 51 1.62 -6.45 19.61
CA ASP A 51 2.20 -7.51 20.43
C ASP A 51 1.11 -8.33 21.16
N GLU A 52 0.05 -7.67 21.63
CA GLU A 52 -1.09 -8.34 22.25
C GLU A 52 -1.88 -9.15 21.21
N TRP A 53 -2.10 -8.59 20.04
CA TRP A 53 -2.73 -9.30 18.92
C TRP A 53 -1.93 -10.55 18.52
N LEU A 54 -0.61 -10.42 18.35
CA LEU A 54 0.28 -11.53 17.98
C LEU A 54 0.20 -12.66 19.02
N LYS A 55 0.33 -12.29 20.30
CA LYS A 55 0.23 -13.26 21.39
C LYS A 55 -1.12 -14.00 21.38
N ASN A 56 -2.22 -13.30 21.15
CA ASN A 56 -3.55 -13.91 21.08
C ASN A 56 -3.65 -14.89 19.90
N VAL A 57 -3.04 -14.59 18.76
CA VAL A 57 -2.98 -15.49 17.60
C VAL A 57 -2.15 -16.73 17.92
N GLU A 58 -0.97 -16.59 18.53
CA GLU A 58 -0.11 -17.70 18.93
C GLU A 58 -0.78 -18.58 19.98
N ASP A 59 -1.43 -18.00 20.98
CA ASP A 59 -2.19 -18.73 22.00
C ASP A 59 -3.38 -19.52 21.40
N ALA A 60 -4.07 -18.93 20.42
CA ALA A 60 -5.22 -19.56 19.78
C ALA A 60 -4.85 -20.68 18.80
N THR A 61 -3.70 -20.55 18.14
CA THR A 61 -3.27 -21.49 17.09
C THR A 61 -2.23 -22.50 17.55
N GLY A 62 -1.52 -22.20 18.62
CA GLY A 62 -0.35 -22.97 19.08
C GLY A 62 0.87 -22.84 18.17
N LEU A 63 0.87 -21.87 17.24
CA LEU A 63 1.99 -21.60 16.34
C LEU A 63 2.94 -20.60 16.95
N ASN A 64 4.23 -20.74 16.62
CA ASN A 64 5.26 -19.78 16.95
C ASN A 64 5.58 -18.97 15.70
N ILE A 65 5.34 -17.65 15.73
CA ILE A 65 5.35 -16.79 14.55
C ILE A 65 6.56 -15.84 14.59
N ASN A 66 7.45 -15.98 13.61
CA ASN A 66 8.50 -15.01 13.37
C ASN A 66 7.92 -13.77 12.67
N VAL A 67 8.14 -12.58 13.23
CA VAL A 67 7.65 -11.33 12.63
C VAL A 67 8.80 -10.53 12.06
N ILE A 68 8.71 -10.20 10.79
CA ILE A 68 9.61 -9.28 10.10
C ILE A 68 8.89 -7.95 9.95
N ALA A 69 9.39 -6.91 10.61
CA ALA A 69 8.85 -5.56 10.48
C ALA A 69 9.06 -5.02 9.05
N ALA A 70 7.95 -4.65 8.41
CA ALA A 70 7.98 -4.03 7.10
C ALA A 70 8.26 -2.51 7.20
N PRO A 71 8.95 -1.90 6.24
CA PRO A 71 9.07 -0.45 6.16
C PRO A 71 7.70 0.23 6.09
N THR A 72 7.54 1.35 6.78
CA THR A 72 6.32 2.18 6.69
C THR A 72 6.20 2.89 5.33
N ASP A 73 7.34 3.19 4.70
CA ASP A 73 7.37 3.74 3.34
C ASP A 73 6.85 2.72 2.32
N SER A 74 5.80 3.10 1.58
CA SER A 74 5.06 2.20 0.68
C SER A 74 5.92 1.73 -0.50
N ASP A 75 6.71 2.63 -1.10
CA ASP A 75 7.54 2.30 -2.26
C ASP A 75 8.64 1.29 -1.88
N THR A 76 9.32 1.51 -0.75
CA THR A 76 10.34 0.60 -0.22
C THR A 76 9.75 -0.77 0.12
N ARG A 77 8.56 -0.79 0.72
CA ARG A 77 7.83 -2.02 1.03
C ARG A 77 7.45 -2.79 -0.23
N GLN A 78 6.90 -2.11 -1.23
CA GLN A 78 6.53 -2.70 -2.52
C GLN A 78 7.74 -3.30 -3.24
N GLN A 79 8.88 -2.61 -3.27
CA GLN A 79 10.12 -3.13 -3.86
C GLN A 79 10.60 -4.40 -3.17
N LYS A 80 10.57 -4.43 -1.83
CA LYS A 80 10.95 -5.61 -1.04
C LYS A 80 10.04 -6.79 -1.33
N VAL A 81 8.72 -6.59 -1.29
CA VAL A 81 7.73 -7.64 -1.57
C VAL A 81 7.86 -8.13 -3.01
N THR A 82 8.03 -7.23 -3.98
CA THR A 82 8.28 -7.60 -5.38
C THR A 82 9.49 -8.51 -5.52
N THR A 83 10.58 -8.18 -4.84
CA THR A 83 11.81 -8.98 -4.89
C THR A 83 11.57 -10.38 -4.32
N VAL A 84 10.97 -10.49 -3.13
CA VAL A 84 10.68 -11.77 -2.49
C VAL A 84 9.80 -12.64 -3.38
N LEU A 85 8.66 -12.10 -3.84
CA LEU A 85 7.69 -12.86 -4.63
C LEU A 85 8.24 -13.26 -6.01
N SER A 86 8.92 -12.36 -6.71
CA SER A 86 9.43 -12.62 -8.06
C SER A 86 10.57 -13.63 -8.12
N THR A 87 11.32 -13.76 -7.03
CA THR A 87 12.42 -14.74 -6.93
C THR A 87 11.95 -16.10 -6.40
N GLY A 88 10.70 -16.22 -5.97
CA GLY A 88 10.20 -17.44 -5.32
C GLY A 88 10.87 -17.70 -3.97
N ASP A 89 11.30 -16.66 -3.28
CA ASP A 89 11.90 -16.77 -1.94
C ASP A 89 10.82 -17.23 -0.93
N ALA A 90 11.02 -18.41 -0.37
CA ALA A 90 10.10 -19.03 0.59
C ALA A 90 10.41 -18.67 2.05
N SER A 91 11.18 -17.61 2.30
CA SER A 91 11.53 -17.18 3.67
C SER A 91 10.36 -16.48 4.38
N ILE A 92 9.34 -16.05 3.67
CA ILE A 92 8.15 -15.38 4.19
C ILE A 92 6.91 -16.19 3.79
N ASP A 93 6.10 -16.55 4.76
CA ASP A 93 4.88 -17.32 4.54
C ASP A 93 3.65 -16.43 4.35
N ILE A 94 3.56 -15.34 5.13
CA ILE A 94 2.44 -14.40 5.09
C ILE A 94 2.98 -12.99 4.88
N ILE A 95 2.46 -12.31 3.87
CA ILE A 95 2.84 -10.95 3.52
C ILE A 95 1.63 -10.05 3.66
N GLU A 96 1.76 -9.01 4.48
CA GLU A 96 0.79 -7.92 4.50
C GLU A 96 1.08 -6.94 3.38
N ILE A 97 0.06 -6.66 2.58
CA ILE A 97 0.11 -5.70 1.47
C ILE A 97 -1.08 -4.74 1.56
N ASN A 98 -0.90 -3.54 1.03
CA ASN A 98 -1.98 -2.57 0.89
C ASN A 98 -2.68 -2.67 -0.48
N ASP A 99 -3.70 -1.86 -0.68
CA ASP A 99 -4.54 -1.87 -1.88
C ASP A 99 -3.73 -1.60 -3.16
N GLU A 100 -2.77 -0.66 -3.12
CA GLU A 100 -1.92 -0.35 -4.27
C GLU A 100 -1.05 -1.55 -4.68
N MET A 101 -0.51 -2.26 -3.71
CA MET A 101 0.27 -3.48 -3.95
C MET A 101 -0.60 -4.61 -4.46
N SER A 102 -1.83 -4.74 -3.92
CA SER A 102 -2.79 -5.75 -4.38
C SER A 102 -3.06 -5.65 -5.87
N ALA A 103 -3.26 -4.43 -6.40
CA ALA A 103 -3.45 -4.20 -7.83
C ALA A 103 -2.28 -4.74 -8.68
N SER A 104 -1.05 -4.63 -8.17
CA SER A 104 0.16 -5.09 -8.85
C SER A 104 0.36 -6.60 -8.75
N PHE A 105 0.02 -7.21 -7.62
CA PHE A 105 0.39 -8.60 -7.32
C PHE A 105 -0.70 -9.62 -7.61
N LYS A 106 -1.98 -9.28 -7.52
CA LYS A 106 -3.08 -10.24 -7.70
C LYS A 106 -3.07 -10.98 -9.04
N ASN A 107 -2.53 -10.37 -10.08
CA ASN A 107 -2.46 -10.97 -11.41
C ASN A 107 -1.05 -11.45 -11.79
N SER A 108 -0.10 -11.41 -10.85
CA SER A 108 1.29 -11.81 -11.10
C SER A 108 1.48 -13.33 -11.18
N GLY A 109 0.57 -14.10 -10.59
CA GLY A 109 0.72 -15.53 -10.37
C GLY A 109 1.67 -15.89 -9.21
N TRP A 110 2.01 -14.92 -8.37
CA TRP A 110 2.92 -15.12 -7.22
C TRP A 110 2.18 -15.45 -5.91
N LEU A 111 0.89 -15.15 -5.86
CA LEU A 111 0.06 -15.36 -4.66
C LEU A 111 -0.75 -16.65 -4.80
N GLU A 112 -0.92 -17.35 -3.69
CA GLU A 112 -1.70 -18.59 -3.63
C GLU A 112 -3.20 -18.30 -3.71
N GLY A 113 -3.95 -19.14 -4.44
CA GLY A 113 -5.40 -19.10 -4.48
C GLY A 113 -6.01 -19.70 -3.20
N LEU A 114 -6.84 -18.94 -2.52
CA LEU A 114 -7.37 -19.29 -1.19
C LEU A 114 -8.82 -19.76 -1.19
N ASN A 115 -9.46 -19.88 -2.36
CA ASN A 115 -10.89 -20.18 -2.50
C ASN A 115 -11.32 -21.47 -1.77
N ASP A 116 -10.50 -22.53 -1.90
CA ASP A 116 -10.82 -23.85 -1.40
C ASP A 116 -10.17 -24.16 -0.04
N THR A 117 -9.47 -23.20 0.53
CA THR A 117 -8.76 -23.37 1.80
C THR A 117 -9.26 -22.40 2.87
N VAL A 118 -8.80 -21.14 2.81
CA VAL A 118 -9.11 -20.11 3.83
C VAL A 118 -10.36 -19.32 3.46
N MET A 119 -10.50 -18.91 2.19
CA MET A 119 -11.58 -18.05 1.72
C MET A 119 -12.78 -18.87 1.24
N THR A 120 -13.29 -19.75 2.12
CA THR A 120 -14.53 -20.50 1.90
C THR A 120 -15.73 -19.58 1.74
N GLU A 121 -16.88 -20.10 1.27
CA GLU A 121 -18.09 -19.28 1.08
C GLU A 121 -18.55 -18.61 2.38
N ASP A 122 -18.49 -19.32 3.50
CA ASP A 122 -18.84 -18.78 4.82
C ASP A 122 -17.94 -17.62 5.22
N VAL A 123 -16.63 -17.72 4.97
CA VAL A 123 -15.67 -16.64 5.24
C VAL A 123 -15.91 -15.46 4.31
N ARG A 124 -16.07 -15.72 3.00
CA ARG A 124 -16.32 -14.67 2.00
C ARG A 124 -17.60 -13.87 2.26
N SER A 125 -18.62 -14.53 2.80
CA SER A 125 -19.91 -13.88 3.10
C SER A 125 -19.79 -12.76 4.15
N GLN A 126 -18.71 -12.76 4.94
CA GLN A 126 -18.45 -11.76 6.00
C GLN A 126 -17.85 -10.46 5.45
N PHE A 127 -17.42 -10.44 4.19
CA PHE A 127 -16.78 -9.29 3.57
C PHE A 127 -17.67 -8.65 2.48
N ALA A 128 -17.43 -7.37 2.22
CA ALA A 128 -18.07 -6.67 1.10
C ALA A 128 -17.68 -7.32 -0.23
N GLN A 129 -18.66 -7.83 -0.98
CA GLN A 129 -18.41 -8.59 -2.21
C GLN A 129 -17.72 -7.75 -3.29
N GLY A 130 -18.02 -6.44 -3.35
CA GLY A 130 -17.34 -5.51 -4.25
C GLY A 130 -15.84 -5.38 -3.94
N TYR A 131 -15.48 -5.37 -2.65
CA TYR A 131 -14.08 -5.34 -2.23
C TYR A 131 -13.36 -6.63 -2.65
N LEU A 132 -13.89 -7.79 -2.31
CA LEU A 132 -13.29 -9.08 -2.69
C LEU A 132 -13.04 -9.14 -4.20
N LYS A 133 -14.06 -8.83 -5.00
CA LYS A 133 -13.99 -8.88 -6.46
C LYS A 133 -12.94 -7.93 -7.03
N ASN A 134 -12.90 -6.70 -6.56
CA ASN A 134 -12.09 -5.66 -7.18
C ASN A 134 -10.65 -5.65 -6.66
N MET A 135 -10.45 -5.97 -5.37
CA MET A 135 -9.16 -5.81 -4.71
C MET A 135 -8.32 -7.08 -4.69
N ILE A 136 -8.92 -8.22 -4.36
CA ILE A 136 -8.16 -9.45 -4.07
C ILE A 136 -8.55 -10.65 -4.94
N THR A 137 -9.43 -10.49 -5.93
CA THR A 137 -9.70 -11.55 -6.91
C THR A 137 -8.86 -11.30 -8.16
N ASP A 138 -8.12 -12.33 -8.57
CA ASP A 138 -7.31 -12.28 -9.79
C ASP A 138 -8.18 -12.41 -11.06
N LYS A 139 -7.53 -12.34 -12.24
CA LYS A 139 -8.20 -12.46 -13.54
C LYS A 139 -8.83 -13.83 -13.80
N ASP A 140 -8.38 -14.87 -13.10
CA ASP A 140 -8.81 -16.26 -13.24
C ASP A 140 -9.91 -16.63 -12.20
N GLY A 141 -10.29 -15.69 -11.33
CA GLY A 141 -11.33 -15.85 -10.32
C GLY A 141 -10.84 -16.38 -8.98
N ASN A 142 -9.53 -16.47 -8.77
CA ASN A 142 -8.97 -16.89 -7.50
C ASN A 142 -8.91 -15.70 -6.53
N ILE A 143 -9.32 -15.93 -5.29
CA ILE A 143 -9.10 -15.00 -4.20
C ILE A 143 -7.70 -15.25 -3.64
N VAL A 144 -6.83 -14.25 -3.74
CA VAL A 144 -5.39 -14.39 -3.44
C VAL A 144 -4.98 -13.66 -2.16
N GLY A 145 -5.93 -13.30 -1.32
CA GLY A 145 -5.66 -12.63 -0.06
C GLY A 145 -6.86 -12.70 0.90
N VAL A 146 -6.60 -12.38 2.16
CA VAL A 146 -7.61 -12.21 3.20
C VAL A 146 -7.60 -10.74 3.62
N PRO A 147 -8.74 -10.03 3.62
CA PRO A 147 -8.78 -8.67 4.15
C PRO A 147 -8.44 -8.68 5.65
N GLY A 148 -7.34 -8.06 6.03
CA GLY A 148 -6.93 -7.96 7.43
C GLY A 148 -7.71 -6.88 8.17
N TYR A 149 -7.84 -5.72 7.55
CA TYR A 149 -8.73 -4.65 7.99
C TYR A 149 -9.17 -3.83 6.79
N THR A 150 -10.22 -3.07 6.94
CA THR A 150 -10.68 -2.13 5.94
C THR A 150 -10.97 -0.79 6.59
N GLY A 151 -10.70 0.28 5.84
CA GLY A 151 -10.95 1.63 6.29
C GLY A 151 -11.63 2.45 5.19
N TYR A 152 -11.97 3.66 5.52
CA TYR A 152 -12.44 4.66 4.59
C TYR A 152 -11.86 6.02 4.95
N LEU A 153 -11.73 6.86 3.96
CA LEU A 153 -11.30 8.23 4.17
C LEU A 153 -12.49 9.04 4.69
N ALA A 154 -12.24 9.86 5.69
CA ALA A 154 -13.25 10.73 6.29
C ALA A 154 -12.66 12.13 6.50
N PHE A 155 -13.51 13.13 6.36
CA PHE A 155 -13.13 14.49 6.69
C PHE A 155 -13.25 14.69 8.21
N TRP A 156 -12.10 14.88 8.87
CA TRP A 156 -12.02 15.15 10.29
C TRP A 156 -12.09 16.64 10.54
N VAL A 157 -12.98 17.05 11.42
CA VAL A 157 -13.23 18.47 11.69
C VAL A 157 -12.83 18.82 13.13
N ASN A 158 -12.14 19.94 13.29
CA ASN A 158 -11.89 20.49 14.61
C ASN A 158 -13.13 21.25 15.10
N GLN A 159 -13.85 20.68 16.06
CA GLN A 159 -15.09 21.25 16.58
C GLN A 159 -14.90 22.67 17.13
N LYS A 160 -13.78 22.93 17.80
CA LYS A 160 -13.48 24.28 18.33
C LYS A 160 -13.39 25.31 17.20
N ILE A 161 -12.80 24.96 16.06
CA ILE A 161 -12.72 25.87 14.91
C ILE A 161 -14.12 26.06 14.31
N MET A 162 -14.91 25.00 14.20
CA MET A 162 -16.31 25.12 13.73
C MET A 162 -17.11 26.11 14.60
N ASP A 163 -17.00 25.98 15.92
CA ASP A 163 -17.69 26.86 16.88
C ASP A 163 -17.20 28.31 16.75
N GLU A 164 -15.88 28.53 16.59
CA GLU A 164 -15.29 29.85 16.40
C GLU A 164 -15.80 30.56 15.14
N VAL A 165 -15.99 29.81 14.06
CA VAL A 165 -16.44 30.37 12.76
C VAL A 165 -17.95 30.29 12.57
N GLY A 166 -18.68 29.77 13.56
CA GLY A 166 -20.15 29.74 13.58
C GLY A 166 -20.76 28.74 12.57
N ILE A 167 -20.03 27.66 12.25
CA ILE A 167 -20.49 26.57 11.37
C ILE A 167 -20.78 25.37 12.25
N THR A 168 -22.01 24.87 12.19
CA THR A 168 -22.48 23.77 13.04
C THR A 168 -22.40 22.40 12.36
N GLU A 169 -22.41 22.36 11.04
CA GLU A 169 -22.36 21.12 10.24
C GLU A 169 -21.78 21.38 8.86
N ILE A 170 -21.20 20.36 8.26
CA ILE A 170 -20.65 20.37 6.90
C ILE A 170 -21.27 19.18 6.15
N ASN A 171 -22.35 19.41 5.42
CA ASN A 171 -23.10 18.37 4.72
C ASN A 171 -23.00 18.50 3.19
N THR A 172 -22.59 19.66 2.70
CA THR A 172 -22.50 19.96 1.29
C THR A 172 -21.12 20.50 0.91
N LYS A 173 -20.84 20.52 -0.39
CA LYS A 173 -19.64 21.17 -0.95
C LYS A 173 -19.58 22.65 -0.54
N GLU A 174 -20.71 23.32 -0.59
CA GLU A 174 -20.84 24.73 -0.23
C GLU A 174 -20.54 24.97 1.24
N ASP A 175 -20.97 24.10 2.15
CA ASP A 175 -20.63 24.17 3.57
C ASP A 175 -19.14 23.97 3.80
N PHE A 176 -18.54 23.01 3.08
CA PHE A 176 -17.10 22.77 3.13
C PHE A 176 -16.31 24.00 2.66
N MET A 177 -16.66 24.59 1.52
CA MET A 177 -16.01 25.80 1.00
C MET A 177 -16.11 26.97 1.99
N LYS A 178 -17.26 27.16 2.60
CA LYS A 178 -17.51 28.19 3.60
C LYS A 178 -16.65 27.96 4.87
N TYR A 179 -16.58 26.71 5.31
CA TYR A 179 -15.72 26.34 6.44
C TYR A 179 -14.26 26.63 6.10
N MET A 180 -13.78 26.20 4.95
CA MET A 180 -12.42 26.43 4.47
C MET A 180 -12.02 27.91 4.48
N GLU A 181 -12.88 28.78 3.94
CA GLU A 181 -12.66 30.21 3.90
C GLU A 181 -12.62 30.80 5.32
N ALA A 182 -13.58 30.45 6.16
CA ALA A 182 -13.70 30.98 7.52
C ALA A 182 -12.60 30.45 8.47
N ALA A 183 -12.17 29.21 8.27
CA ALA A 183 -11.17 28.56 9.09
C ALA A 183 -9.72 28.93 8.71
N SER A 184 -9.50 29.51 7.54
CA SER A 184 -8.19 29.91 7.05
C SER A 184 -7.80 31.32 7.54
N GLY A 185 -6.51 31.57 7.66
CA GLY A 185 -5.99 32.88 8.07
C GLY A 185 -5.27 32.83 9.42
N ASP A 186 -4.62 33.92 9.81
CA ASP A 186 -3.87 34.04 11.07
C ASP A 186 -2.84 32.92 11.31
N GLY A 187 -2.20 32.45 10.24
CA GLY A 187 -1.24 31.34 10.31
C GLY A 187 -1.86 29.94 10.40
N ARG A 188 -3.15 29.84 10.20
CA ARG A 188 -3.92 28.59 10.20
C ARG A 188 -4.36 28.24 8.78
N TYR A 189 -4.31 26.95 8.46
CA TYR A 189 -4.90 26.38 7.27
C TYR A 189 -6.31 25.84 7.56
N GLY A 190 -7.26 26.09 6.65
CA GLY A 190 -8.60 25.57 6.76
C GLY A 190 -8.70 24.07 6.42
N TYR A 191 -7.75 23.58 5.66
CA TYR A 191 -7.66 22.18 5.28
C TYR A 191 -6.23 21.63 5.38
N GLY A 192 -6.09 20.42 5.89
CA GLY A 192 -4.85 19.65 5.84
C GLY A 192 -5.11 18.33 5.12
N GLY A 193 -4.46 18.13 4.00
CA GLY A 193 -4.54 16.90 3.21
C GLY A 193 -3.17 16.30 2.95
N SER A 194 -3.17 15.12 2.36
CA SER A 194 -1.95 14.42 1.97
C SER A 194 -1.54 14.83 0.56
N TRP A 195 -0.80 15.94 0.45
CA TRP A 195 -0.36 16.52 -0.83
C TRP A 195 0.90 15.88 -1.39
N GLU A 196 1.47 14.92 -0.70
CA GLU A 196 2.64 14.22 -1.19
C GLU A 196 2.30 13.30 -2.39
N LYS A 197 3.30 13.04 -3.21
CA LYS A 197 3.16 12.29 -4.47
C LYS A 197 2.46 10.93 -4.30
N THR A 198 2.76 10.21 -3.23
CA THR A 198 2.27 8.84 -3.01
C THR A 198 0.77 8.80 -2.72
N TYR A 199 0.23 9.82 -2.03
CA TYR A 199 -1.16 9.82 -1.55
C TYR A 199 -2.05 10.90 -2.19
N ALA A 200 -1.49 11.79 -3.00
CA ALA A 200 -2.25 12.88 -3.65
C ALA A 200 -3.45 12.38 -4.47
N TYR A 201 -3.39 11.15 -4.99
CA TYR A 201 -4.52 10.56 -5.72
C TYR A 201 -5.76 10.38 -4.83
N ASN A 202 -5.59 10.13 -3.53
CA ASN A 202 -6.70 10.02 -2.58
C ASN A 202 -7.40 11.37 -2.42
N GLU A 203 -6.64 12.45 -2.28
CA GLU A 203 -7.18 13.80 -2.21
C GLU A 203 -7.93 14.16 -3.49
N ILE A 204 -7.31 13.91 -4.65
CA ILE A 204 -7.94 14.14 -5.95
C ILE A 204 -9.27 13.38 -6.08
N ALA A 205 -9.28 12.11 -5.72
CA ALA A 205 -10.49 11.29 -5.79
C ALA A 205 -11.62 11.81 -4.90
N GLN A 206 -11.30 12.26 -3.67
CA GLN A 206 -12.26 12.81 -2.74
C GLN A 206 -12.85 14.13 -3.28
N PHE A 207 -12.01 15.06 -3.75
CA PHE A 207 -12.49 16.33 -4.31
C PHE A 207 -13.28 16.12 -5.60
N VAL A 208 -12.83 15.23 -6.49
CA VAL A 208 -13.59 14.87 -7.70
C VAL A 208 -14.98 14.34 -7.32
N ASN A 209 -15.07 13.43 -6.36
CA ASN A 209 -16.37 12.92 -5.89
C ASN A 209 -17.23 14.01 -5.23
N MET A 210 -16.65 14.88 -4.42
CA MET A 210 -17.36 16.00 -3.78
C MET A 210 -17.96 16.98 -4.81
N PHE A 211 -17.28 17.15 -5.93
CA PHE A 211 -17.78 18.00 -7.04
C PHE A 211 -18.74 17.27 -7.98
N GLY A 212 -19.07 16.00 -7.73
CA GLY A 212 -19.97 15.19 -8.57
C GLY A 212 -19.31 14.64 -9.83
N GLY A 213 -17.99 14.65 -9.88
CA GLY A 213 -17.19 14.11 -10.96
C GLY A 213 -17.07 12.58 -10.92
N ASP A 214 -16.12 12.07 -11.69
CA ASP A 214 -15.75 10.66 -11.70
C ASP A 214 -14.24 10.54 -11.91
N TYR A 215 -13.54 10.00 -10.94
CA TYR A 215 -12.10 9.85 -10.98
C TYR A 215 -11.61 9.03 -12.19
N PHE A 216 -12.43 8.16 -12.73
CA PHE A 216 -12.09 7.31 -13.88
C PHE A 216 -12.56 7.87 -15.22
N ASP A 217 -13.32 8.99 -15.23
CA ASP A 217 -13.78 9.67 -16.45
C ASP A 217 -13.38 11.16 -16.47
N TRP A 218 -12.19 11.43 -16.96
CA TRP A 218 -11.62 12.78 -17.03
C TRP A 218 -12.19 13.67 -18.14
N THR A 219 -13.24 13.23 -18.82
CA THR A 219 -13.98 14.09 -19.76
C THR A 219 -15.03 14.96 -19.08
N LYS A 220 -15.36 14.67 -17.81
CA LYS A 220 -16.34 15.42 -17.03
C LYS A 220 -15.83 16.80 -16.62
N ALA A 221 -16.70 17.81 -16.75
CA ALA A 221 -16.39 19.18 -16.38
C ALA A 221 -16.13 19.33 -14.87
N GLU A 222 -16.87 18.58 -14.06
CA GLU A 222 -16.80 18.55 -12.60
C GLU A 222 -15.40 18.17 -12.09
N ASN A 223 -14.70 17.29 -12.81
CA ASN A 223 -13.31 16.94 -12.48
C ASN A 223 -12.39 18.16 -12.61
N LYS A 224 -12.58 18.95 -13.68
CA LYS A 224 -11.82 20.18 -13.87
C LYS A 224 -12.12 21.21 -12.79
N GLU A 225 -13.38 21.33 -12.37
CA GLU A 225 -13.78 22.22 -11.28
C GLU A 225 -13.14 21.79 -9.96
N ALA A 226 -13.12 20.49 -9.66
CA ALA A 226 -12.46 19.95 -8.49
C ALA A 226 -10.95 20.29 -8.46
N ILE A 227 -10.24 20.06 -9.55
CA ILE A 227 -8.82 20.39 -9.66
C ILE A 227 -8.58 21.90 -9.55
N GLN A 228 -9.44 22.72 -10.16
CA GLN A 228 -9.32 24.17 -10.02
C GLN A 228 -9.51 24.60 -8.55
N PHE A 229 -10.51 24.04 -7.87
CA PHE A 229 -10.72 24.30 -6.44
C PHE A 229 -9.51 23.91 -5.58
N MET A 230 -8.94 22.71 -5.82
CA MET A 230 -7.71 22.29 -5.12
C MET A 230 -6.56 23.27 -5.35
N LYS A 231 -6.39 23.73 -6.58
CA LYS A 231 -5.39 24.75 -6.91
C LYS A 231 -5.66 26.07 -6.18
N ASP A 232 -6.92 26.51 -6.16
CA ASP A 232 -7.31 27.75 -5.50
C ASP A 232 -7.07 27.69 -3.98
N MET A 233 -7.26 26.52 -3.34
CA MET A 233 -6.91 26.32 -1.93
C MET A 233 -5.43 26.57 -1.66
N VAL A 234 -4.55 26.08 -2.54
CA VAL A 234 -3.10 26.30 -2.44
C VAL A 234 -2.77 27.78 -2.68
N ASP A 235 -3.27 28.36 -3.76
CA ASP A 235 -3.02 29.75 -4.14
C ASP A 235 -3.49 30.76 -3.06
N ASN A 236 -4.55 30.43 -2.35
CA ASN A 236 -5.13 31.26 -1.27
C ASN A 236 -4.57 30.94 0.12
N ASN A 237 -3.55 30.08 0.25
CA ASN A 237 -2.99 29.62 1.53
C ASN A 237 -4.06 29.00 2.47
N GLN A 238 -5.02 28.30 1.94
CA GLN A 238 -6.05 27.57 2.70
C GLN A 238 -5.60 26.15 3.06
N THR A 239 -4.54 25.66 2.44
CA THR A 239 -3.87 24.38 2.68
C THR A 239 -2.36 24.55 2.59
N PRO A 240 -1.54 23.71 3.30
CA PRO A 240 -0.09 23.80 3.22
C PRO A 240 0.47 23.50 1.83
#